data_83f2f46177224201b1a498693ce5d056
#
_entry.id   83f2f46177224201b1a498693ce5d056
#
_cell.length_a   1.000
_cell.length_b   1.000
_cell.length_c   1.000
_cell.angle_alpha   90.00
_cell.angle_beta   90.00
_cell.angle_gamma   90.00
#
_symmetry.space_group_name_H-M   'P 1'
#
loop_
_entity.id
_entity.type
_entity.pdbx_description
1 polymer ?
#
loop_
_entity_poly.entity_id
_entity_poly.type
_entity_poly.pdbx_seq_one_letter_code
_entity_poly.pdbx_strand_id
1 'polypeptide(L)'
;MADKVKTSDRTKGGMSRRQFMGTTAKAVAAGTVVAGFPYISTGNEPLRTIGLGVSIINDIQAQASKDLGFEVRGQALGYGAMFGKMLNQNDQYDIAEGYYNDFDVFIPAKVWHPTDTKRVKDWDSISDLSKTGRLTPDSNPGDGDAPFRKLWINESGDLIDGPSRYVSAVPTWHNADTLGYNPEETGGKLESWASLFDDKFRGQVALLNVPQIGVMDAAMGAEASGLIK
;
A
#
# COMPACT_ATOMS: atom_id res chain seq x y z
N MET A 1 51.00 30.70 27.57
CA MET A 1 49.63 31.18 27.74
C MET A 1 48.86 30.76 26.52
N ALA A 2 48.06 29.72 26.59
CA ALA A 2 47.26 29.19 25.51
C ALA A 2 45.80 29.27 25.96
N ASP A 3 45.07 30.13 25.26
CA ASP A 3 43.65 30.38 25.50
C ASP A 3 42.80 29.20 24.98
N LYS A 4 42.04 28.58 25.86
CA LYS A 4 41.08 27.54 25.52
C LYS A 4 39.77 28.18 25.06
N VAL A 5 39.46 28.09 23.77
CA VAL A 5 38.17 28.38 23.21
C VAL A 5 37.18 27.28 23.63
N LYS A 6 36.19 27.62 24.46
CA LYS A 6 35.04 26.75 24.79
C LYS A 6 34.09 26.74 23.63
N THR A 7 34.02 25.62 22.91
CA THR A 7 32.90 25.33 22.01
C THR A 7 31.66 24.96 22.79
N SER A 8 30.64 25.78 22.75
CA SER A 8 29.32 25.53 23.33
C SER A 8 28.57 24.54 22.45
N ASP A 9 28.45 23.33 22.92
CA ASP A 9 27.62 22.29 22.30
C ASP A 9 26.14 22.58 22.61
N ARG A 10 25.42 23.14 21.63
CA ARG A 10 23.96 23.27 21.67
C ARG A 10 23.34 22.09 20.95
N THR A 11 23.23 20.96 21.64
CA THR A 11 22.32 19.90 21.25
C THR A 11 20.87 20.38 21.44
N LYS A 12 20.26 20.89 20.38
CA LYS A 12 18.82 21.05 20.34
C LYS A 12 18.21 19.67 20.21
N GLY A 13 17.77 19.11 21.33
CA GLY A 13 16.98 17.88 21.36
C GLY A 13 15.64 18.07 20.66
N GLY A 14 15.58 17.81 19.39
CA GLY A 14 14.32 17.67 18.66
C GLY A 14 13.65 16.36 19.05
N MET A 15 12.37 16.42 19.38
CA MET A 15 11.57 15.23 19.67
C MET A 15 11.48 14.37 18.43
N SER A 16 11.78 13.07 18.53
CA SER A 16 11.64 12.17 17.37
C SER A 16 10.17 12.03 16.97
N ARG A 17 9.89 11.77 15.68
CA ARG A 17 8.52 11.56 15.17
C ARG A 17 7.76 10.49 15.97
N ARG A 18 8.44 9.45 16.41
CA ARG A 18 7.88 8.40 17.26
C ARG A 18 7.49 8.91 18.65
N GLN A 19 8.27 9.78 19.24
CA GLN A 19 7.95 10.44 20.52
C GLN A 19 6.79 11.41 20.37
N PHE A 20 6.71 12.14 19.26
CA PHE A 20 5.60 13.04 18.96
C PHE A 20 4.28 12.28 18.82
N MET A 21 4.26 11.17 18.08
CA MET A 21 3.06 10.34 17.90
C MET A 21 2.63 9.63 19.18
N GLY A 22 3.59 9.16 20.00
CA GLY A 22 3.30 8.59 21.33
C GLY A 22 2.73 9.61 22.32
N THR A 23 3.06 10.88 22.18
CA THR A 23 2.55 11.97 23.03
C THR A 23 1.13 12.36 22.63
N THR A 24 0.82 12.34 21.33
CA THR A 24 -0.54 12.63 20.82
C THR A 24 -1.55 11.56 21.26
N ALA A 25 -1.14 10.28 21.26
CA ALA A 25 -2.01 9.20 21.75
C ALA A 25 -2.32 9.29 23.25
N LYS A 26 -1.40 9.83 24.05
CA LYS A 26 -1.62 10.08 25.49
C LYS A 26 -2.48 11.31 25.78
N ALA A 27 -2.48 12.29 24.90
CA ALA A 27 -3.31 13.50 25.05
C ALA A 27 -4.80 13.25 24.76
N VAL A 28 -5.11 12.27 23.89
CA VAL A 28 -6.49 11.87 23.59
C VAL A 28 -7.16 11.18 24.78
N ALA A 29 -6.40 10.49 25.63
CA ALA A 29 -6.92 9.88 26.87
C ALA A 29 -7.31 10.89 27.95
N ALA A 30 -6.95 12.16 27.81
CA ALA A 30 -7.22 13.23 28.79
C ALA A 30 -8.40 14.16 28.41
N GLY A 31 -9.22 13.78 27.41
CA GLY A 31 -10.51 14.47 27.12
C GLY A 31 -10.40 15.89 26.55
N THR A 32 -9.24 16.32 26.11
CA THR A 32 -9.09 17.59 25.38
C THR A 32 -9.11 17.32 23.87
N VAL A 33 -10.26 17.55 23.24
CA VAL A 33 -10.38 17.62 21.78
C VAL A 33 -9.59 18.84 21.32
N VAL A 34 -8.32 18.67 21.03
CA VAL A 34 -7.60 19.64 20.21
C VAL A 34 -8.02 19.32 18.77
N ALA A 35 -8.95 20.13 18.24
CA ALA A 35 -9.20 20.21 16.81
C ALA A 35 -7.96 20.82 16.12
N GLY A 36 -6.87 20.05 16.08
CA GLY A 36 -5.64 20.37 15.38
C GLY A 36 -5.50 19.35 14.27
N PHE A 37 -5.59 19.81 13.04
CA PHE A 37 -5.01 19.07 11.91
C PHE A 37 -3.62 18.60 12.33
N PRO A 38 -3.21 17.34 12.03
CA PRO A 38 -1.82 17.01 12.21
C PRO A 38 -1.03 18.03 11.39
N TYR A 39 -0.32 18.85 12.10
CA TYR A 39 0.57 19.84 11.52
C TYR A 39 1.59 19.06 10.68
N ILE A 40 1.38 19.02 9.37
CA ILE A 40 2.44 18.67 8.46
C ILE A 40 3.45 19.78 8.68
N SER A 41 4.58 19.45 9.30
CA SER A 41 5.64 20.42 9.47
C SER A 41 5.94 21.02 8.09
N THR A 42 5.62 22.27 7.90
CA THR A 42 6.03 23.05 6.72
C THR A 42 7.52 23.44 6.82
N GLY A 43 8.27 22.79 7.71
CA GLY A 43 9.72 22.77 7.68
C GLY A 43 10.19 22.01 6.44
N ASN A 44 11.35 22.35 5.91
CA ASN A 44 11.98 21.88 4.67
C ASN A 44 12.16 20.35 4.49
N GLU A 45 11.43 19.54 5.23
CA GLU A 45 11.48 18.08 5.16
C GLU A 45 10.51 17.57 4.09
N PRO A 46 10.98 16.78 3.13
CA PRO A 46 10.13 16.21 2.09
C PRO A 46 9.13 15.20 2.68
N LEU A 47 7.97 15.07 2.05
CA LEU A 47 7.08 13.94 2.24
C LEU A 47 7.70 12.72 1.55
N ARG A 48 8.09 11.72 2.32
CA ARG A 48 8.80 10.54 1.82
C ARG A 48 7.80 9.43 1.52
N THR A 49 7.79 8.97 0.27
CA THR A 49 6.91 7.90 -0.16
C THR A 49 7.73 6.70 -0.65
N ILE A 50 7.18 5.48 -0.48
CA ILE A 50 7.75 4.23 -0.98
C ILE A 50 6.67 3.43 -1.70
N GLY A 51 7.01 2.83 -2.81
CA GLY A 51 6.09 2.00 -3.59
C GLY A 51 6.78 1.37 -4.79
N LEU A 52 5.96 0.91 -5.73
CA LEU A 52 6.42 0.32 -6.99
C LEU A 52 6.65 1.37 -8.07
N GLY A 53 7.46 1.02 -9.07
CA GLY A 53 7.73 1.89 -10.21
C GLY A 53 6.52 2.18 -11.12
N VAL A 54 5.39 1.54 -10.88
CA VAL A 54 4.13 1.80 -11.61
C VAL A 54 3.37 3.02 -11.09
N SER A 55 3.59 3.40 -9.84
CA SER A 55 2.92 4.52 -9.16
C SER A 55 3.89 5.59 -8.68
N ILE A 56 5.10 5.20 -8.29
CA ILE A 56 6.15 6.12 -7.89
C ILE A 56 6.88 6.62 -9.15
N ILE A 57 6.26 7.56 -9.84
CA ILE A 57 6.72 8.14 -11.12
C ILE A 57 7.16 9.58 -10.89
N ASN A 58 8.28 9.98 -11.48
CA ASN A 58 8.86 11.32 -11.29
C ASN A 58 7.87 12.45 -11.61
N ASP A 59 7.12 12.34 -12.70
CA ASP A 59 6.16 13.37 -13.11
C ASP A 59 5.01 13.51 -12.11
N ILE A 60 4.54 12.39 -11.53
CA ILE A 60 3.51 12.39 -10.48
C ILE A 60 4.06 13.07 -9.22
N GLN A 61 5.29 12.75 -8.82
CA GLN A 61 5.92 13.37 -7.66
C GLN A 61 6.14 14.88 -7.85
N ALA A 62 6.57 15.28 -9.04
CA ALA A 62 6.76 16.69 -9.38
C ALA A 62 5.44 17.46 -9.35
N GLN A 63 4.38 16.88 -9.93
CA GLN A 63 3.05 17.48 -9.88
C GLN A 63 2.50 17.54 -8.46
N ALA A 64 2.61 16.46 -7.69
CA ALA A 64 2.19 16.43 -6.29
C ALA A 64 2.94 17.46 -5.44
N SER A 65 4.26 17.62 -5.65
CA SER A 65 5.04 18.64 -4.95
C SER A 65 4.55 20.05 -5.26
N LYS A 66 4.21 20.32 -6.52
CA LYS A 66 3.66 21.60 -6.96
C LYS A 66 2.28 21.88 -6.35
N ASP A 67 1.39 20.88 -6.35
CA ASP A 67 0.01 21.02 -5.87
C ASP A 67 -0.04 21.17 -4.35
N LEU A 68 0.86 20.50 -3.63
CA LEU A 68 0.93 20.53 -2.17
C LEU A 68 1.78 21.66 -1.61
N GLY A 69 2.63 22.29 -2.43
CA GLY A 69 3.51 23.39 -2.01
C GLY A 69 4.72 22.96 -1.17
N PHE A 70 5.05 21.66 -1.15
CA PHE A 70 6.23 21.10 -0.51
C PHE A 70 6.75 19.89 -1.28
N GLU A 71 8.02 19.51 -1.06
CA GLU A 71 8.64 18.40 -1.79
C GLU A 71 7.99 17.06 -1.44
N VAL A 72 7.60 16.29 -2.47
CA VAL A 72 7.25 14.87 -2.39
C VAL A 72 8.41 14.08 -2.98
N ARG A 73 8.99 13.18 -2.18
CA ARG A 73 10.14 12.37 -2.58
C ARG A 73 9.79 10.89 -2.51
N GLY A 74 9.58 10.28 -3.67
CA GLY A 74 9.25 8.86 -3.79
C GLY A 74 10.48 7.98 -4.04
N GLN A 75 10.45 6.79 -3.46
CA GLN A 75 11.39 5.71 -3.74
C GLN A 75 10.67 4.56 -4.42
N ALA A 76 10.90 4.36 -5.72
CA ALA A 76 10.44 3.21 -6.45
C ALA A 76 11.37 2.02 -6.23
N LEU A 77 10.82 0.87 -5.87
CA LEU A 77 11.58 -0.35 -5.60
C LEU A 77 10.90 -1.56 -6.26
N GLY A 78 11.67 -2.63 -6.45
CA GLY A 78 11.10 -3.95 -6.73
C GLY A 78 10.37 -4.48 -5.49
N TYR A 79 9.39 -5.36 -5.71
CA TYR A 79 8.48 -5.85 -4.68
C TYR A 79 9.17 -6.31 -3.40
N GLY A 80 10.12 -7.26 -3.46
CA GLY A 80 10.76 -7.80 -2.26
C GLY A 80 11.54 -6.76 -1.45
N ALA A 81 12.20 -5.82 -2.13
CA ALA A 81 12.92 -4.73 -1.47
C ALA A 81 11.95 -3.73 -0.82
N MET A 82 10.84 -3.42 -1.49
CA MET A 82 9.78 -2.57 -0.95
C MET A 82 9.17 -3.20 0.31
N PHE A 83 8.72 -4.46 0.23
CA PHE A 83 8.16 -5.22 1.34
C PHE A 83 9.10 -5.24 2.55
N GLY A 84 10.38 -5.58 2.33
CA GLY A 84 11.38 -5.63 3.40
C GLY A 84 11.62 -4.28 4.07
N LYS A 85 11.62 -3.19 3.30
CA LYS A 85 11.77 -1.84 3.85
C LYS A 85 10.52 -1.38 4.61
N MET A 86 9.34 -1.65 4.09
CA MET A 86 8.09 -1.33 4.78
C MET A 86 8.00 -2.02 6.14
N LEU A 87 8.44 -3.27 6.23
CA LEU A 87 8.40 -4.05 7.46
C LEU A 87 9.48 -3.61 8.47
N ASN A 88 10.70 -3.33 8.02
CA ASN A 88 11.86 -3.15 8.91
C ASN A 88 12.36 -1.71 9.02
N GLN A 89 11.92 -0.80 8.15
CA GLN A 89 12.37 0.58 8.04
C GLN A 89 11.19 1.55 7.83
N ASN A 90 10.03 1.22 8.40
CA ASN A 90 8.80 1.99 8.22
C ASN A 90 8.88 3.42 8.79
N ASP A 91 9.78 3.69 9.71
CA ASP A 91 10.07 5.01 10.26
C ASP A 91 10.76 5.96 9.27
N GLN A 92 11.27 5.43 8.15
CA GLN A 92 11.92 6.21 7.09
C GLN A 92 10.93 6.78 6.07
N TYR A 93 9.66 6.38 6.11
CA TYR A 93 8.65 6.75 5.14
C TYR A 93 7.42 7.34 5.83
N ASP A 94 6.77 8.28 5.15
CA ASP A 94 5.56 8.93 5.61
C ASP A 94 4.32 8.31 4.95
N ILE A 95 4.46 7.86 3.70
CA ILE A 95 3.44 7.14 2.93
C ILE A 95 4.07 5.91 2.28
N ALA A 96 3.39 4.79 2.36
CA ALA A 96 3.77 3.57 1.66
C ALA A 96 2.60 3.07 0.80
N GLU A 97 2.93 2.59 -0.39
CA GLU A 97 2.02 1.85 -1.24
C GLU A 97 2.33 0.36 -1.11
N GLY A 98 1.30 -0.45 -0.97
CA GLY A 98 1.45 -1.91 -0.82
C GLY A 98 0.30 -2.68 -1.43
N TYR A 99 0.47 -3.97 -1.54
CA TYR A 99 -0.57 -4.89 -1.98
C TYR A 99 -1.40 -5.39 -0.80
N TYR A 100 -2.67 -5.63 -1.02
CA TYR A 100 -3.56 -6.18 0.01
C TYR A 100 -3.15 -7.55 0.55
N ASN A 101 -2.54 -8.38 -0.27
CA ASN A 101 -2.03 -9.68 0.16
C ASN A 101 -0.90 -9.59 1.20
N ASP A 102 -0.20 -8.45 1.28
CA ASP A 102 0.84 -8.20 2.29
C ASP A 102 0.25 -7.81 3.65
N PHE A 103 -1.02 -7.45 3.71
CA PHE A 103 -1.66 -6.93 4.91
C PHE A 103 -1.77 -7.96 6.03
N ASP A 104 -1.75 -9.26 5.72
CA ASP A 104 -1.65 -10.32 6.72
C ASP A 104 -0.36 -10.25 7.55
N VAL A 105 0.68 -9.62 6.99
CA VAL A 105 1.93 -9.36 7.69
C VAL A 105 1.94 -7.96 8.28
N PHE A 106 1.52 -6.96 7.52
CA PHE A 106 1.64 -5.55 7.91
C PHE A 106 0.69 -5.13 9.01
N ILE A 107 -0.55 -5.64 9.02
CA ILE A 107 -1.54 -5.31 10.06
C ILE A 107 -1.10 -5.83 11.44
N PRO A 108 -0.75 -7.12 11.62
CA PRO A 108 -0.26 -7.61 12.91
C PRO A 108 1.06 -6.95 13.34
N ALA A 109 1.94 -6.64 12.39
CA ALA A 109 3.20 -5.96 12.67
C ALA A 109 3.05 -4.46 12.98
N LYS A 110 1.84 -3.90 12.86
CA LYS A 110 1.55 -2.46 13.08
C LYS A 110 2.50 -1.55 12.29
N VAL A 111 2.71 -1.88 11.02
CA VAL A 111 3.66 -1.18 10.14
C VAL A 111 3.21 0.26 9.88
N TRP A 112 1.90 0.48 9.78
CA TRP A 112 1.29 1.79 9.54
C TRP A 112 0.18 2.14 10.52
N HIS A 113 -0.26 3.39 10.46
CA HIS A 113 -1.32 3.91 11.31
C HIS A 113 -2.70 3.76 10.67
N PRO A 114 -3.74 3.56 11.50
CA PRO A 114 -5.12 3.64 11.04
C PRO A 114 -5.39 4.98 10.35
N THR A 115 -5.95 4.91 9.16
CA THR A 115 -6.36 6.09 8.40
C THR A 115 -7.81 6.42 8.69
N ASP A 116 -8.08 7.63 9.20
CA ASP A 116 -9.43 8.13 9.45
C ASP A 116 -10.10 8.50 8.12
N THR A 117 -11.14 7.78 7.72
CA THR A 117 -11.86 7.99 6.46
C THR A 117 -12.46 9.40 6.33
N LYS A 118 -12.81 10.04 7.44
CA LYS A 118 -13.31 11.42 7.44
C LYS A 118 -12.27 12.45 7.01
N ARG A 119 -10.99 12.05 6.99
CA ARG A 119 -9.87 12.89 6.54
C ARG A 119 -9.51 12.66 5.09
N VAL A 120 -10.10 11.66 4.45
CA VAL A 120 -9.92 11.36 3.02
C VAL A 120 -11.04 12.06 2.27
N LYS A 121 -10.71 13.18 1.61
CA LYS A 121 -11.68 14.07 0.94
C LYS A 121 -12.60 13.32 -0.03
N ASP A 122 -12.05 12.42 -0.80
CA ASP A 122 -12.76 11.70 -1.87
C ASP A 122 -13.10 10.25 -1.47
N TRP A 123 -13.21 9.98 -0.14
CA TRP A 123 -13.53 8.64 0.37
C TRP A 123 -14.79 8.04 -0.25
N ASP A 124 -15.83 8.85 -0.40
CA ASP A 124 -17.12 8.38 -0.92
C ASP A 124 -17.06 8.02 -2.42
N SER A 125 -16.10 8.59 -3.15
CA SER A 125 -15.86 8.29 -4.56
C SER A 125 -15.10 6.97 -4.78
N ILE A 126 -14.52 6.39 -3.74
CA ILE A 126 -13.85 5.08 -3.83
C ILE A 126 -14.90 4.01 -4.10
N SER A 127 -14.60 3.14 -5.07
CA SER A 127 -15.47 2.04 -5.52
C SER A 127 -15.95 1.17 -4.35
N ASP A 128 -17.22 0.79 -4.38
CA ASP A 128 -17.80 -0.16 -3.43
C ASP A 128 -17.15 -1.54 -3.51
N LEU A 129 -16.58 -1.92 -4.64
CA LEU A 129 -15.80 -3.15 -4.78
C LEU A 129 -14.69 -3.23 -3.73
N SER A 130 -13.95 -2.15 -3.50
CA SER A 130 -12.89 -2.11 -2.49
C SER A 130 -13.42 -2.09 -1.05
N LYS A 131 -14.63 -1.53 -0.83
CA LYS A 131 -15.22 -1.36 0.51
C LYS A 131 -16.05 -2.56 0.97
N THR A 132 -16.74 -3.22 0.03
CA THR A 132 -17.73 -4.26 0.33
C THR A 132 -17.45 -5.58 -0.40
N GLY A 133 -16.54 -5.58 -1.35
CA GLY A 133 -16.26 -6.72 -2.23
C GLY A 133 -17.33 -6.95 -3.29
N ARG A 134 -18.28 -6.04 -3.46
CA ARG A 134 -19.41 -6.19 -4.38
C ARG A 134 -19.23 -5.37 -5.64
N LEU A 135 -19.47 -5.97 -6.79
CA LEU A 135 -19.50 -5.26 -8.08
C LEU A 135 -20.78 -4.44 -8.26
N THR A 136 -21.89 -4.97 -7.75
CA THR A 136 -23.19 -4.29 -7.71
C THR A 136 -23.80 -4.50 -6.32
N PRO A 137 -24.76 -3.69 -5.88
CA PRO A 137 -25.41 -3.86 -4.58
C PRO A 137 -25.97 -5.27 -4.34
N ASP A 138 -26.42 -5.94 -5.38
CA ASP A 138 -27.06 -7.25 -5.33
C ASP A 138 -26.08 -8.42 -5.60
N SER A 139 -24.84 -8.15 -5.99
CA SER A 139 -23.85 -9.21 -6.21
C SER A 139 -23.36 -9.80 -4.90
N ASN A 140 -22.94 -11.06 -4.92
CA ASN A 140 -22.20 -11.62 -3.79
C ASN A 140 -20.87 -10.89 -3.61
N PRO A 141 -20.37 -10.73 -2.37
CA PRO A 141 -19.01 -10.24 -2.16
C PRO A 141 -18.00 -11.24 -2.74
N GLY A 142 -16.84 -10.71 -3.16
CA GLY A 142 -15.77 -11.55 -3.69
C GLY A 142 -15.29 -12.62 -2.72
N ASP A 143 -14.91 -13.76 -3.25
CA ASP A 143 -14.38 -14.89 -2.50
C ASP A 143 -12.86 -14.72 -2.23
N GLY A 144 -12.31 -15.60 -1.42
CA GLY A 144 -10.88 -15.66 -1.11
C GLY A 144 -10.37 -14.45 -0.34
N ASP A 145 -9.14 -14.08 -0.61
CA ASP A 145 -8.42 -12.99 0.05
C ASP A 145 -8.73 -11.62 -0.62
N ALA A 146 -10.00 -11.27 -0.62
CA ALA A 146 -10.46 -10.04 -1.25
C ALA A 146 -10.09 -8.79 -0.41
N PRO A 147 -9.75 -7.66 -1.06
CA PRO A 147 -9.31 -6.43 -0.39
C PRO A 147 -10.21 -5.94 0.74
N PHE A 148 -11.53 -6.00 0.57
CA PHE A 148 -12.48 -5.53 1.58
C PHE A 148 -12.38 -6.25 2.93
N ARG A 149 -11.87 -7.50 2.94
CA ARG A 149 -11.68 -8.29 4.17
C ARG A 149 -10.55 -7.78 5.04
N LYS A 150 -9.65 -6.96 4.49
CA LYS A 150 -8.49 -6.38 5.19
C LYS A 150 -8.57 -4.86 5.27
N LEU A 151 -9.68 -4.28 4.85
CA LEU A 151 -9.83 -2.82 4.80
C LEU A 151 -10.15 -2.23 6.17
N TRP A 152 -11.12 -2.82 6.88
CA TRP A 152 -11.67 -2.22 8.09
C TRP A 152 -10.87 -2.60 9.33
N ILE A 153 -10.44 -1.58 10.07
CA ILE A 153 -9.69 -1.74 11.33
C ILE A 153 -10.28 -0.84 12.41
N ASN A 154 -9.97 -1.16 13.65
CA ASN A 154 -10.28 -0.27 14.77
C ASN A 154 -9.20 0.83 14.92
N GLU A 155 -9.41 1.74 15.88
CA GLU A 155 -8.45 2.82 16.17
C GLU A 155 -7.08 2.31 16.64
N SER A 156 -7.02 1.11 17.19
CA SER A 156 -5.77 0.43 17.58
C SER A 156 -5.06 -0.25 16.41
N GLY A 157 -5.68 -0.26 15.22
CA GLY A 157 -5.14 -0.88 14.01
C GLY A 157 -5.33 -2.38 13.95
N ASP A 158 -6.30 -2.94 14.70
CA ASP A 158 -6.66 -4.35 14.60
C ASP A 158 -7.78 -4.55 13.59
N LEU A 159 -7.70 -5.65 12.83
CA LEU A 159 -8.72 -6.00 11.84
C LEU A 159 -10.07 -6.24 12.51
N ILE A 160 -11.12 -5.74 11.91
CA ILE A 160 -12.51 -5.95 12.35
C ILE A 160 -13.42 -6.25 11.18
N ASP A 161 -14.52 -6.93 11.46
CA ASP A 161 -15.56 -7.18 10.47
C ASP A 161 -16.43 -5.93 10.26
N GLY A 162 -16.60 -5.56 9.00
CA GLY A 162 -17.56 -4.54 8.60
C GLY A 162 -17.04 -3.10 8.70
N PRO A 163 -17.87 -2.15 8.27
CA PRO A 163 -17.47 -0.76 8.14
C PRO A 163 -17.05 -0.12 9.46
N SER A 164 -15.98 0.65 9.40
CA SER A 164 -15.41 1.42 10.50
C SER A 164 -15.08 2.84 10.05
N ARG A 165 -14.82 3.71 11.02
CA ARG A 165 -14.21 5.01 10.77
C ARG A 165 -12.77 4.90 10.28
N TYR A 166 -12.09 3.82 10.64
CA TYR A 166 -10.67 3.64 10.34
C TYR A 166 -10.45 2.53 9.32
N VAL A 167 -9.48 2.74 8.46
CA VAL A 167 -9.07 1.78 7.43
C VAL A 167 -7.57 1.52 7.50
N SER A 168 -7.19 0.31 7.10
CA SER A 168 -5.80 -0.13 7.03
C SER A 168 -5.03 0.61 5.95
N ALA A 169 -5.69 0.95 4.85
CA ALA A 169 -5.13 1.75 3.76
C ALA A 169 -6.26 2.42 2.96
N VAL A 170 -5.90 3.41 2.15
CA VAL A 170 -6.81 4.03 1.18
C VAL A 170 -6.65 3.28 -0.15
N PRO A 171 -7.71 2.61 -0.66
CA PRO A 171 -7.67 2.00 -1.98
C PRO A 171 -7.46 3.07 -3.06
N THR A 172 -6.40 2.96 -3.83
CA THR A 172 -6.05 3.94 -4.88
C THR A 172 -6.31 3.42 -6.27
N TRP A 173 -6.02 2.15 -6.51
CA TRP A 173 -6.22 1.49 -7.78
C TRP A 173 -6.34 -0.02 -7.59
N HIS A 174 -6.91 -0.70 -8.57
CA HIS A 174 -6.95 -2.15 -8.63
C HIS A 174 -6.59 -2.61 -10.02
N ASN A 175 -6.15 -3.84 -10.10
CA ASN A 175 -5.78 -4.53 -11.33
C ASN A 175 -6.49 -5.89 -11.36
N ALA A 176 -6.61 -6.46 -12.54
CA ALA A 176 -6.96 -7.85 -12.74
C ALA A 176 -5.84 -8.50 -13.53
N ASP A 177 -5.34 -9.61 -13.03
CA ASP A 177 -4.38 -10.41 -13.77
C ASP A 177 -5.04 -11.02 -14.99
N THR A 178 -4.40 -10.91 -16.13
CA THR A 178 -4.94 -11.33 -17.41
C THR A 178 -3.87 -12.07 -18.20
N LEU A 179 -4.30 -13.02 -19.02
CA LEU A 179 -3.44 -13.73 -19.95
C LEU A 179 -3.02 -12.78 -21.08
N GLY A 180 -1.77 -12.30 -21.03
CA GLY A 180 -1.17 -11.52 -22.12
C GLY A 180 -0.60 -12.43 -23.20
N TYR A 181 -0.91 -12.17 -24.48
CA TYR A 181 -0.40 -12.95 -25.59
C TYR A 181 -0.31 -12.13 -26.88
N ASN A 182 0.51 -12.59 -27.82
CA ASN A 182 0.55 -12.05 -29.17
C ASN A 182 -0.34 -12.90 -30.09
N PRO A 183 -1.47 -12.37 -30.62
CA PRO A 183 -2.40 -13.14 -31.45
C PRO A 183 -1.77 -13.70 -32.73
N GLU A 184 -0.75 -13.04 -33.29
CA GLU A 184 -0.07 -13.51 -34.51
C GLU A 184 0.75 -14.77 -34.22
N GLU A 185 1.40 -14.82 -33.04
CA GLU A 185 2.22 -15.97 -32.62
C GLU A 185 1.38 -17.13 -32.08
N THR A 186 0.24 -16.83 -31.46
CA THR A 186 -0.65 -17.85 -30.89
C THR A 186 -1.60 -18.47 -31.92
N GLY A 187 -1.67 -17.88 -33.11
CA GLY A 187 -2.62 -18.30 -34.15
C GLY A 187 -4.07 -17.88 -33.87
N GLY A 188 -4.26 -16.84 -33.08
CA GLY A 188 -5.55 -16.28 -32.76
C GLY A 188 -5.76 -16.02 -31.26
N LYS A 189 -7.03 -15.79 -30.90
CA LYS A 189 -7.43 -15.47 -29.54
C LYS A 189 -7.27 -16.67 -28.60
N LEU A 190 -6.69 -16.43 -27.41
CA LEU A 190 -6.68 -17.35 -26.29
C LEU A 190 -7.81 -16.98 -25.34
N GLU A 191 -8.61 -17.95 -24.92
CA GLU A 191 -9.82 -17.71 -24.11
C GLU A 191 -9.74 -18.35 -22.72
N SER A 192 -8.64 -19.03 -22.42
CA SER A 192 -8.49 -19.74 -21.15
C SER A 192 -7.06 -19.70 -20.63
N TRP A 193 -6.93 -19.62 -19.34
CA TRP A 193 -5.66 -19.80 -18.62
C TRP A 193 -5.04 -21.19 -18.86
N ALA A 194 -5.82 -22.19 -19.28
CA ALA A 194 -5.34 -23.50 -19.68
C ALA A 194 -4.26 -23.42 -20.76
N SER A 195 -4.23 -22.35 -21.56
CA SER A 195 -3.22 -22.11 -22.58
C SER A 195 -1.79 -22.06 -22.03
N LEU A 196 -1.59 -21.76 -20.73
CA LEU A 196 -0.28 -21.82 -20.10
C LEU A 196 0.31 -23.23 -20.07
N PHE A 197 -0.53 -24.26 -20.12
CA PHE A 197 -0.14 -25.68 -20.07
C PHE A 197 -0.32 -26.40 -21.41
N ASP A 198 -0.66 -25.69 -22.47
CA ASP A 198 -0.78 -26.26 -23.80
C ASP A 198 0.63 -26.59 -24.39
N ASP A 199 0.86 -27.83 -24.75
CA ASP A 199 2.12 -28.28 -25.28
C ASP A 199 2.63 -27.51 -26.51
N LYS A 200 1.71 -26.91 -27.28
CA LYS A 200 2.08 -26.08 -28.44
C LYS A 200 2.84 -24.81 -28.05
N PHE A 201 2.71 -24.35 -26.80
CA PHE A 201 3.41 -23.17 -26.28
C PHE A 201 4.59 -23.53 -25.40
N ARG A 202 5.01 -24.77 -25.36
CA ARG A 202 6.15 -25.23 -24.54
C ARG A 202 7.41 -24.41 -24.81
N GLY A 203 7.95 -23.81 -23.73
CA GLY A 203 9.14 -22.94 -23.78
C GLY A 203 8.88 -21.52 -24.27
N GLN A 204 7.61 -21.16 -24.51
CA GLN A 204 7.18 -19.81 -24.91
C GLN A 204 6.30 -19.11 -23.87
N VAL A 205 6.09 -19.75 -22.73
CA VAL A 205 5.25 -19.24 -21.64
C VAL A 205 6.13 -18.59 -20.59
N ALA A 206 5.67 -17.50 -20.03
CA ALA A 206 6.30 -16.82 -18.89
C ALA A 206 5.26 -16.52 -17.81
N LEU A 207 5.71 -16.59 -16.56
CA LEU A 207 4.96 -16.15 -15.39
C LEU A 207 5.73 -15.03 -14.70
N LEU A 208 5.01 -14.14 -14.00
CA LEU A 208 5.65 -13.10 -13.22
C LEU A 208 6.47 -13.71 -12.08
N ASN A 209 7.71 -13.24 -11.92
CA ASN A 209 8.56 -13.61 -10.78
C ASN A 209 8.20 -12.80 -9.53
N VAL A 210 6.91 -12.77 -9.22
CA VAL A 210 6.32 -12.21 -8.01
C VAL A 210 5.45 -13.33 -7.43
N PRO A 211 5.86 -13.99 -6.34
CA PRO A 211 5.26 -15.25 -5.90
C PRO A 211 3.73 -15.20 -5.75
N GLN A 212 3.19 -14.15 -5.18
CA GLN A 212 1.75 -13.99 -4.95
C GLN A 212 0.95 -13.75 -6.24
N ILE A 213 1.58 -13.37 -7.34
CA ILE A 213 0.95 -13.25 -8.65
C ILE A 213 1.23 -14.52 -9.48
N GLY A 214 2.49 -14.81 -9.74
CA GLY A 214 2.85 -15.92 -10.63
C GLY A 214 2.41 -17.30 -10.13
N VAL A 215 2.33 -17.53 -8.81
CA VAL A 215 1.76 -18.78 -8.27
C VAL A 215 0.26 -18.84 -8.51
N MET A 216 -0.45 -17.72 -8.36
CA MET A 216 -1.89 -17.66 -8.63
C MET A 216 -2.19 -17.84 -10.12
N ASP A 217 -1.41 -17.21 -11.01
CA ASP A 217 -1.53 -17.40 -12.46
C ASP A 217 -1.33 -18.87 -12.84
N ALA A 218 -0.30 -19.51 -12.27
CA ALA A 218 -0.05 -20.94 -12.47
C ALA A 218 -1.22 -21.81 -11.95
N ALA A 219 -1.76 -21.48 -10.79
CA ALA A 219 -2.89 -22.21 -10.21
C ALA A 219 -4.15 -22.06 -11.08
N MET A 220 -4.48 -20.84 -11.55
CA MET A 220 -5.59 -20.61 -12.48
C MET A 220 -5.42 -21.39 -13.78
N GLY A 221 -4.19 -21.45 -14.31
CA GLY A 221 -3.88 -22.28 -15.49
C GLY A 221 -4.06 -23.77 -15.22
N ALA A 222 -3.60 -24.24 -14.07
CA ALA A 222 -3.72 -25.66 -13.68
C ALA A 222 -5.19 -26.06 -13.45
N GLU A 223 -5.97 -25.22 -12.79
CA GLU A 223 -7.42 -25.42 -12.59
C GLU A 223 -8.16 -25.45 -13.93
N ALA A 224 -7.92 -24.46 -14.81
CA ALA A 224 -8.53 -24.36 -16.12
C ALA A 224 -8.14 -25.55 -17.03
N SER A 225 -6.99 -26.19 -16.79
CA SER A 225 -6.53 -27.41 -17.47
C SER A 225 -7.04 -28.69 -16.82
N GLY A 226 -7.76 -28.61 -15.69
CA GLY A 226 -8.24 -29.78 -14.94
C GLY A 226 -7.15 -30.56 -14.18
N LEU A 227 -5.96 -29.95 -14.00
CA LEU A 227 -4.85 -30.58 -13.26
C LEU A 227 -5.04 -30.48 -11.74
N ILE A 228 -5.77 -29.48 -11.29
CA ILE A 228 -6.17 -29.30 -9.88
C ILE A 228 -7.67 -28.92 -9.81
N LYS A 229 -8.23 -28.95 -8.60
CA LYS A 229 -9.62 -28.55 -8.29
C LYS A 229 -9.63 -27.39 -7.32
#